data_e2e07d0d4e3254088d4b412c27ff451e
#
_entry.id   e2e07d0d4e3254088d4b412c27ff451e
#
_cell.length_a   1.000
_cell.length_b   1.000
_cell.length_c   1.000
_cell.angle_alpha   90.00
_cell.angle_beta   90.00
_cell.angle_gamma   90.00
#
_symmetry.space_group_name_H-M   'P 1'
#
loop_
_entity.id
_entity.type
_entity.pdbx_description
1 polymer ?
#
loop_
_entity_poly.entity_id
_entity_poly.type
_entity_poly.pdbx_seq_one_letter_code
_entity_poly.pdbx_strand_id
1 'polypeptide(L)'
;MACSQPQKASDATTENSVTQTQSGQVSWKATYSNMNSNTSAEEVRKALAAHLDKDSVDAFFNLVNDYNETVGSVGLTGDFSTFTKNEYDVEKISNLWTPKKGDFVGTNCRINSYCLLKNSIEIPKLEKDDSLLFVDNDAIDKGKVFGAEDRDAFDILFSRVKTQATTDVKVHAAKMEQFLSQFKFNENARMLSVVVYDDLDGQSLFIGHVGILVPSEVGFLFVEKLTFEEPYQAIKFATKEDCYKYLSTKYENYTGEGLANPFIMDNDKWVQL
;
A
#
# COMPACT_ATOMS: atom_id res chain seq x y z
N MET A 1 10.73 -48.94 -56.50
CA MET A 1 11.92 -48.45 -57.22
C MET A 1 12.24 -47.09 -56.67
N ALA A 2 13.22 -47.09 -55.86
CA ALA A 2 14.51 -46.41 -55.99
C ALA A 2 14.39 -44.92 -55.64
N CYS A 3 14.89 -44.54 -54.51
CA CYS A 3 16.18 -43.85 -54.29
C CYS A 3 16.13 -42.39 -54.76
N SER A 4 16.38 -41.38 -54.01
CA SER A 4 17.64 -41.02 -53.36
C SER A 4 17.46 -39.78 -52.47
N GLN A 5 18.02 -39.80 -51.30
CA GLN A 5 18.68 -38.62 -50.71
C GLN A 5 19.99 -38.35 -51.48
N PRO A 6 20.65 -37.18 -51.40
CA PRO A 6 21.02 -36.45 -50.19
C PRO A 6 21.11 -34.90 -50.37
N GLN A 7 21.35 -34.10 -49.45
CA GLN A 7 22.56 -33.53 -48.90
C GLN A 7 22.38 -32.22 -48.17
N LYS A 8 23.12 -32.09 -47.10
CA LYS A 8 23.33 -30.94 -46.21
C LYS A 8 23.85 -29.68 -46.92
N ALA A 9 23.45 -28.52 -46.40
CA ALA A 9 24.29 -27.35 -46.18
C ALA A 9 23.68 -26.60 -45.00
N SER A 10 24.22 -26.61 -43.89
CA SER A 10 25.23 -25.85 -43.15
C SER A 10 24.84 -24.37 -42.94
N ASP A 11 24.53 -24.07 -41.68
CA ASP A 11 24.96 -22.94 -40.89
C ASP A 11 24.77 -21.49 -41.37
N ALA A 12 23.88 -20.80 -40.67
CA ALA A 12 24.19 -19.49 -40.11
C ALA A 12 23.33 -19.25 -38.88
N THR A 13 23.87 -19.59 -37.73
CA THR A 13 23.45 -19.16 -36.41
C THR A 13 23.64 -17.66 -36.33
N THR A 14 22.55 -16.89 -36.39
CA THR A 14 22.58 -15.50 -35.98
C THR A 14 22.11 -15.48 -34.52
N GLU A 15 23.07 -15.46 -33.62
CA GLU A 15 22.85 -15.13 -32.21
C GLU A 15 22.36 -13.69 -32.12
N ASN A 16 21.07 -13.51 -31.97
CA ASN A 16 20.53 -12.26 -31.43
C ASN A 16 20.80 -12.25 -29.92
N SER A 17 21.93 -11.68 -29.58
CA SER A 17 22.21 -11.25 -28.22
C SER A 17 21.22 -10.14 -27.86
N VAL A 18 20.10 -10.52 -27.22
CA VAL A 18 19.27 -9.59 -26.47
C VAL A 18 20.10 -9.10 -25.31
N THR A 19 20.67 -7.92 -25.46
CA THR A 19 21.28 -7.18 -24.36
C THR A 19 20.16 -6.86 -23.39
N GLN A 20 20.03 -7.63 -22.32
CA GLN A 20 19.25 -7.25 -21.15
C GLN A 20 19.90 -5.98 -20.61
N THR A 21 19.29 -4.85 -20.88
CA THR A 21 19.52 -3.63 -20.12
C THR A 21 19.17 -3.95 -18.66
N GLN A 22 20.18 -4.07 -17.82
CA GLN A 22 20.01 -4.09 -16.38
C GLN A 22 19.29 -2.79 -16.01
N SER A 23 18.01 -2.89 -15.66
CA SER A 23 17.30 -1.85 -14.96
C SER A 23 18.08 -1.55 -13.71
N GLY A 24 18.51 -0.30 -13.55
CA GLY A 24 19.29 0.13 -12.39
C GLY A 24 18.52 -0.20 -11.11
N GLN A 25 19.03 -1.17 -10.36
CA GLN A 25 18.50 -1.52 -9.04
C GLN A 25 18.65 -0.28 -8.14
N VAL A 26 17.56 0.41 -7.87
CA VAL A 26 17.54 1.48 -6.86
C VAL A 26 17.73 0.80 -5.50
N SER A 27 18.95 0.86 -4.98
CA SER A 27 19.32 0.23 -3.72
C SER A 27 18.98 1.16 -2.56
N TRP A 28 17.79 1.03 -1.99
CA TRP A 28 17.49 1.55 -0.66
C TRP A 28 17.76 0.45 0.38
N LYS A 29 18.43 0.83 1.45
CA LYS A 29 18.67 -0.09 2.59
C LYS A 29 17.52 0.07 3.56
N ALA A 30 16.74 -0.97 3.72
CA ALA A 30 15.64 -1.01 4.66
C ALA A 30 15.63 -2.32 5.44
N THR A 31 15.04 -2.29 6.60
CA THR A 31 14.68 -3.50 7.36
C THR A 31 13.17 -3.52 7.56
N TYR A 32 12.60 -4.72 7.65
CA TYR A 32 11.17 -4.88 7.82
C TYR A 32 10.83 -5.97 8.83
N SER A 33 9.61 -5.89 9.34
CA SER A 33 8.97 -6.90 10.19
C SER A 33 7.47 -6.95 9.90
N ASN A 34 6.87 -8.12 10.09
CA ASN A 34 5.41 -8.25 10.13
C ASN A 34 4.85 -8.09 11.56
N MET A 35 5.66 -7.59 12.48
CA MET A 35 5.28 -7.37 13.90
C MET A 35 4.81 -8.67 14.58
N ASN A 36 5.38 -9.82 14.18
CA ASN A 36 5.03 -11.15 14.68
C ASN A 36 5.95 -11.61 15.84
N SER A 37 6.70 -10.69 16.43
CA SER A 37 7.42 -10.88 17.70
C SER A 37 7.05 -9.77 18.68
N ASN A 38 7.13 -10.04 19.97
CA ASN A 38 6.91 -9.02 20.99
C ASN A 38 7.91 -7.85 20.84
N THR A 39 9.16 -8.14 20.51
CA THR A 39 10.22 -7.12 20.35
C THR A 39 9.87 -6.14 19.25
N SER A 40 9.58 -6.63 18.05
CA SER A 40 9.26 -5.75 16.92
C SER A 40 7.92 -5.03 17.09
N ALA A 41 6.91 -5.72 17.64
CA ALA A 41 5.60 -5.12 17.90
C ALA A 41 5.70 -3.95 18.90
N GLU A 42 6.44 -4.13 20.01
CA GLU A 42 6.63 -3.07 21.01
C GLU A 42 7.48 -1.91 20.46
N GLU A 43 8.48 -2.18 19.64
CA GLU A 43 9.27 -1.14 18.98
C GLU A 43 8.40 -0.27 18.06
N VAL A 44 7.58 -0.91 17.21
CA VAL A 44 6.64 -0.22 16.30
C VAL A 44 5.59 0.53 17.10
N ARG A 45 5.00 -0.08 18.13
CA ARG A 45 4.02 0.55 19.02
C ARG A 45 4.59 1.82 19.65
N LYS A 46 5.79 1.76 20.20
CA LYS A 46 6.48 2.91 20.81
C LYS A 46 6.69 4.05 19.81
N ALA A 47 7.15 3.72 18.58
CA ALA A 47 7.37 4.72 17.54
C ALA A 47 6.06 5.40 17.11
N LEU A 48 4.98 4.62 16.90
CA LEU A 48 3.68 5.17 16.55
C LEU A 48 3.07 6.03 17.66
N ALA A 49 3.09 5.54 18.92
CA ALA A 49 2.52 6.24 20.07
C ALA A 49 3.26 7.54 20.44
N ALA A 50 4.48 7.75 19.94
CA ALA A 50 5.18 9.02 20.09
C ALA A 50 4.57 10.14 19.23
N HIS A 51 3.77 9.82 18.20
CA HIS A 51 3.26 10.76 17.22
C HIS A 51 1.76 10.67 16.96
N LEU A 52 1.12 9.60 17.43
CA LEU A 52 -0.30 9.29 17.21
C LEU A 52 -1.01 9.07 18.54
N ASP A 53 -2.32 9.22 18.51
CA ASP A 53 -3.19 8.93 19.64
C ASP A 53 -3.04 7.46 20.09
N LYS A 54 -2.95 7.27 21.41
CA LYS A 54 -2.71 5.95 22.00
C LYS A 54 -3.82 4.95 21.70
N ASP A 55 -5.08 5.38 21.77
CA ASP A 55 -6.22 4.48 21.54
C ASP A 55 -6.27 4.03 20.06
N SER A 56 -5.89 4.92 19.13
CA SER A 56 -5.74 4.60 17.71
C SER A 56 -4.62 3.57 17.48
N VAL A 57 -3.48 3.72 18.15
CA VAL A 57 -2.36 2.76 18.08
C VAL A 57 -2.77 1.42 18.68
N ASP A 58 -3.45 1.42 19.82
CA ASP A 58 -3.94 0.19 20.44
C ASP A 58 -4.96 -0.54 19.57
N ALA A 59 -5.89 0.20 18.93
CA ALA A 59 -6.85 -0.37 17.99
C ALA A 59 -6.16 -0.98 16.77
N PHE A 60 -5.16 -0.31 16.20
CA PHE A 60 -4.34 -0.84 15.11
C PHE A 60 -3.65 -2.15 15.51
N PHE A 61 -3.03 -2.21 16.68
CA PHE A 61 -2.35 -3.43 17.15
C PHE A 61 -3.30 -4.57 17.48
N ASN A 62 -4.56 -4.29 17.85
CA ASN A 62 -5.58 -5.32 17.96
C ASN A 62 -5.84 -6.00 16.60
N LEU A 63 -5.88 -5.21 15.52
CA LEU A 63 -6.03 -5.76 14.15
C LEU A 63 -4.78 -6.52 13.69
N VAL A 64 -3.57 -6.02 14.00
CA VAL A 64 -2.30 -6.73 13.72
C VAL A 64 -2.26 -8.07 14.42
N ASN A 65 -2.55 -8.10 15.72
CA ASN A 65 -2.53 -9.31 16.53
C ASN A 65 -3.57 -10.33 16.05
N ASP A 66 -4.81 -9.87 15.79
CA ASP A 66 -5.88 -10.73 15.28
C ASP A 66 -5.50 -11.37 13.94
N TYR A 67 -4.88 -10.61 13.04
CA TYR A 67 -4.37 -11.14 11.78
C TYR A 67 -3.25 -12.16 12.01
N ASN A 68 -2.21 -11.80 12.75
CA ASN A 68 -1.05 -12.66 12.98
C ASN A 68 -1.42 -13.96 13.70
N GLU A 69 -2.32 -13.92 14.70
CA GLU A 69 -2.85 -15.09 15.38
C GLU A 69 -3.70 -15.97 14.44
N THR A 70 -4.45 -15.34 13.54
CA THR A 70 -5.33 -16.06 12.61
C THR A 70 -4.54 -16.83 11.58
N VAL A 71 -3.53 -16.22 10.96
CA VAL A 71 -2.69 -16.84 9.92
C VAL A 71 -1.49 -17.60 10.48
N GLY A 72 -1.22 -17.46 11.78
CA GLY A 72 -0.07 -18.07 12.44
C GLY A 72 1.25 -17.51 11.89
N SER A 73 2.30 -18.33 11.96
CA SER A 73 3.65 -17.90 11.50
C SER A 73 3.87 -18.06 9.99
N VAL A 74 2.81 -18.21 9.19
CA VAL A 74 2.92 -18.51 7.76
C VAL A 74 3.46 -17.31 7.00
N GLY A 75 4.73 -17.39 6.62
CA GLY A 75 5.42 -16.35 5.85
C GLY A 75 5.67 -15.05 6.61
N LEU A 76 5.39 -15.00 7.93
CA LEU A 76 5.58 -13.80 8.73
C LEU A 76 7.00 -13.70 9.29
N THR A 77 7.60 -12.53 9.13
CA THR A 77 8.89 -12.16 9.74
C THR A 77 8.63 -11.54 11.11
N GLY A 78 9.23 -12.13 12.16
CA GLY A 78 9.07 -11.67 13.53
C GLY A 78 9.84 -10.38 13.79
N ASP A 79 11.15 -10.50 14.04
CA ASP A 79 12.02 -9.35 14.29
C ASP A 79 12.40 -8.63 13.00
N PHE A 80 12.90 -7.38 13.12
CA PHE A 80 13.35 -6.63 11.96
C PHE A 80 14.54 -7.33 11.28
N SER A 81 14.40 -7.60 9.98
CA SER A 81 15.43 -8.19 9.12
C SER A 81 15.61 -7.37 7.85
N THR A 82 16.70 -7.63 7.11
CA THR A 82 16.93 -6.95 5.83
C THR A 82 15.70 -7.08 4.93
N PHE A 83 15.26 -5.96 4.35
CA PHE A 83 14.10 -5.96 3.46
C PHE A 83 14.42 -6.77 2.20
N THR A 84 13.52 -7.70 1.91
CA THR A 84 13.51 -8.47 0.65
C THR A 84 12.12 -8.33 0.04
N LYS A 85 12.01 -8.47 -1.28
CA LYS A 85 10.71 -8.58 -1.91
C LYS A 85 10.07 -9.89 -1.43
N ASN A 86 9.08 -9.78 -0.55
CA ASN A 86 8.37 -10.95 -0.05
C ASN A 86 7.18 -11.26 -0.97
N GLU A 87 7.05 -12.51 -1.31
CA GLU A 87 5.84 -13.06 -1.91
C GLU A 87 5.14 -13.88 -0.84
N TYR A 88 3.93 -13.47 -0.49
CA TYR A 88 3.11 -14.16 0.48
C TYR A 88 2.24 -15.20 -0.21
N ASP A 89 2.12 -16.39 0.40
CA ASP A 89 1.25 -17.46 -0.07
C ASP A 89 -0.21 -17.13 0.31
N VAL A 90 -0.86 -16.32 -0.55
CA VAL A 90 -2.23 -15.84 -0.35
C VAL A 90 -3.23 -17.00 -0.24
N GLU A 91 -3.04 -18.08 -1.01
CA GLU A 91 -3.90 -19.24 -0.94
C GLU A 91 -3.82 -19.90 0.46
N LYS A 92 -2.63 -20.09 0.97
CA LYS A 92 -2.41 -20.64 2.30
C LYS A 92 -2.95 -19.75 3.41
N ILE A 93 -2.78 -18.43 3.27
CA ILE A 93 -3.36 -17.45 4.19
C ILE A 93 -4.88 -17.55 4.18
N SER A 94 -5.51 -17.55 3.01
CA SER A 94 -6.97 -17.67 2.86
C SER A 94 -7.51 -18.97 3.46
N ASN A 95 -6.78 -20.08 3.29
CA ASN A 95 -7.13 -21.37 3.87
C ASN A 95 -7.07 -21.39 5.42
N LEU A 96 -6.26 -20.51 6.03
CA LEU A 96 -6.21 -20.34 7.48
C LEU A 96 -7.23 -19.31 7.99
N TRP A 97 -7.54 -18.31 7.16
CA TRP A 97 -8.44 -17.20 7.49
C TRP A 97 -9.91 -17.61 7.46
N THR A 98 -10.36 -18.16 6.34
CA THR A 98 -11.78 -18.42 6.06
C THR A 98 -12.46 -19.31 7.11
N PRO A 99 -11.85 -20.41 7.61
CA PRO A 99 -12.49 -21.24 8.64
C PRO A 99 -12.70 -20.51 9.98
N LYS A 100 -11.92 -19.48 10.27
CA LYS A 100 -11.98 -18.71 11.54
C LYS A 100 -12.82 -17.45 11.42
N LYS A 101 -12.84 -16.81 10.25
CA LYS A 101 -13.42 -15.47 10.03
C LYS A 101 -14.66 -15.47 9.13
N GLY A 102 -14.98 -16.61 8.50
CA GLY A 102 -16.14 -16.69 7.61
C GLY A 102 -16.00 -15.81 6.38
N ASP A 103 -16.99 -14.97 6.14
CA ASP A 103 -17.05 -14.03 5.01
C ASP A 103 -16.39 -12.66 5.29
N PHE A 104 -15.81 -12.46 6.47
CA PHE A 104 -15.00 -11.28 6.76
C PHE A 104 -13.63 -11.41 6.08
N VAL A 105 -13.41 -10.61 5.03
CA VAL A 105 -12.18 -10.68 4.22
C VAL A 105 -10.94 -10.09 4.90
N GLY A 106 -11.08 -9.52 6.10
CA GLY A 106 -10.01 -8.80 6.79
C GLY A 106 -10.08 -7.29 6.52
N THR A 107 -8.99 -6.60 6.85
CA THR A 107 -8.85 -5.16 6.64
C THR A 107 -7.72 -4.87 5.65
N ASN A 108 -7.79 -3.74 4.93
CA ASN A 108 -6.80 -3.34 3.93
C ASN A 108 -5.98 -2.10 4.37
N CYS A 109 -5.16 -1.57 3.46
CA CYS A 109 -4.31 -0.40 3.68
C CYS A 109 -5.11 0.83 4.13
N ARG A 110 -6.26 1.13 3.48
CA ARG A 110 -7.09 2.31 3.79
C ARG A 110 -7.71 2.21 5.18
N ILE A 111 -8.32 1.08 5.52
CA ILE A 111 -8.94 0.84 6.83
C ILE A 111 -7.91 0.99 7.95
N ASN A 112 -6.72 0.40 7.80
CA ASN A 112 -5.69 0.44 8.82
C ASN A 112 -5.03 1.81 8.96
N SER A 113 -4.79 2.51 7.85
CA SER A 113 -4.26 3.88 7.89
C SER A 113 -5.25 4.84 8.55
N TYR A 114 -6.55 4.73 8.23
CA TYR A 114 -7.57 5.51 8.91
C TYR A 114 -7.64 5.19 10.41
N CYS A 115 -7.56 3.92 10.79
CA CYS A 115 -7.55 3.49 12.19
C CYS A 115 -6.44 4.20 13.00
N LEU A 116 -5.26 4.38 12.41
CA LEU A 116 -4.15 5.11 13.02
C LEU A 116 -4.37 6.63 13.04
N LEU A 117 -4.95 7.20 11.98
CA LEU A 117 -5.04 8.65 11.80
C LEU A 117 -6.28 9.30 12.42
N LYS A 118 -7.37 8.58 12.64
CA LYS A 118 -8.71 9.12 12.89
C LYS A 118 -8.79 10.17 14.04
N ASN A 119 -7.96 10.02 15.06
CA ASN A 119 -7.87 10.98 16.17
C ASN A 119 -6.77 12.04 15.97
N SER A 120 -6.08 12.03 14.82
CA SER A 120 -4.93 12.91 14.51
C SER A 120 -5.08 13.65 13.17
N ILE A 121 -6.22 13.51 12.49
CA ILE A 121 -6.57 14.19 11.25
C ILE A 121 -7.91 14.92 11.43
N GLU A 122 -8.00 16.16 10.93
CA GLU A 122 -9.29 16.85 10.85
C GLU A 122 -9.87 16.67 9.45
N ILE A 123 -11.01 15.99 9.35
CA ILE A 123 -11.72 15.71 8.10
C ILE A 123 -12.90 16.66 7.97
N PRO A 124 -12.93 17.51 6.95
CA PRO A 124 -14.04 18.44 6.74
C PRO A 124 -15.30 17.70 6.25
N LYS A 125 -16.45 18.32 6.41
CA LYS A 125 -17.67 17.83 5.77
C LYS A 125 -17.64 18.15 4.28
N LEU A 126 -17.49 17.13 3.45
CA LEU A 126 -17.46 17.22 1.99
C LEU A 126 -18.49 16.24 1.41
N GLU A 127 -18.90 16.52 0.18
CA GLU A 127 -19.55 15.50 -0.64
C GLU A 127 -18.55 14.37 -0.89
N LYS A 128 -19.02 13.13 -0.80
CA LYS A 128 -18.17 11.94 -1.00
C LYS A 128 -18.61 11.16 -2.23
N ASP A 129 -17.65 10.53 -2.86
CA ASP A 129 -17.87 9.50 -3.87
C ASP A 129 -17.18 8.22 -3.37
N ASP A 130 -17.95 7.37 -2.69
CA ASP A 130 -17.53 6.12 -2.08
C ASP A 130 -17.74 4.90 -2.98
N SER A 131 -18.03 5.11 -4.26
CA SER A 131 -18.37 4.04 -5.22
C SER A 131 -17.30 2.95 -5.35
N LEU A 132 -16.02 3.26 -5.10
CA LEU A 132 -14.92 2.28 -5.09
C LEU A 132 -14.66 1.66 -3.71
N LEU A 133 -15.38 2.08 -2.67
CA LEU A 133 -15.15 1.63 -1.28
C LEU A 133 -16.08 0.49 -0.85
N PHE A 134 -16.81 -0.14 -1.78
CA PHE A 134 -17.82 -1.15 -1.43
C PHE A 134 -17.24 -2.37 -0.70
N VAL A 135 -16.02 -2.82 -1.06
CA VAL A 135 -15.33 -3.93 -0.36
C VAL A 135 -14.83 -3.46 1.00
N ASP A 136 -14.27 -2.24 1.07
CA ASP A 136 -13.83 -1.65 2.35
C ASP A 136 -15.01 -1.52 3.31
N ASN A 137 -16.12 -1.04 2.79
CA ASN A 137 -17.33 -0.80 3.54
C ASN A 137 -17.97 -2.10 4.06
N ASP A 138 -17.99 -3.16 3.25
CA ASP A 138 -18.41 -4.49 3.67
C ASP A 138 -17.47 -5.06 4.76
N ALA A 139 -16.16 -4.87 4.60
CA ALA A 139 -15.18 -5.31 5.59
C ALA A 139 -15.29 -4.54 6.92
N ILE A 140 -15.54 -3.23 6.88
CA ILE A 140 -15.77 -2.41 8.07
C ILE A 140 -17.01 -2.90 8.83
N ASP A 141 -18.09 -3.18 8.11
CA ASP A 141 -19.36 -3.64 8.71
C ASP A 141 -19.24 -5.05 9.32
N LYS A 142 -18.66 -6.01 8.59
CA LYS A 142 -18.43 -7.37 9.05
C LYS A 142 -17.44 -7.46 10.22
N GLY A 143 -16.35 -6.69 10.11
CA GLY A 143 -15.32 -6.62 11.15
C GLY A 143 -15.70 -5.71 12.33
N LYS A 144 -16.78 -4.92 12.22
CA LYS A 144 -17.17 -3.90 13.21
C LYS A 144 -16.01 -2.98 13.59
N VAL A 145 -15.22 -2.57 12.58
CA VAL A 145 -13.96 -1.84 12.79
C VAL A 145 -14.22 -0.40 13.24
N PHE A 146 -15.26 0.24 12.69
CA PHE A 146 -15.62 1.63 12.96
C PHE A 146 -17.10 1.76 13.29
N GLY A 147 -17.45 2.85 14.05
CA GLY A 147 -18.79 3.34 14.17
C GLY A 147 -19.22 4.17 12.95
N ALA A 148 -20.49 4.59 12.93
CA ALA A 148 -21.08 5.32 11.79
C ALA A 148 -20.39 6.66 11.51
N GLU A 149 -19.93 7.37 12.52
CA GLU A 149 -19.26 8.67 12.40
C GLU A 149 -17.86 8.51 11.78
N ASP A 150 -17.07 7.53 12.25
CA ASP A 150 -15.79 7.16 11.65
C ASP A 150 -15.95 6.67 10.22
N ARG A 151 -17.05 5.97 9.92
CA ARG A 151 -17.36 5.47 8.59
C ARG A 151 -17.55 6.60 7.58
N ASP A 152 -18.32 7.63 7.93
CA ASP A 152 -18.54 8.78 7.05
C ASP A 152 -17.22 9.54 6.79
N ALA A 153 -16.41 9.72 7.83
CA ALA A 153 -15.11 10.36 7.73
C ALA A 153 -14.11 9.52 6.86
N PHE A 154 -14.13 8.21 6.99
CA PHE A 154 -13.37 7.29 6.14
C PHE A 154 -13.77 7.41 4.67
N ASP A 155 -15.07 7.39 4.37
CA ASP A 155 -15.59 7.52 3.01
C ASP A 155 -15.21 8.86 2.38
N ILE A 156 -15.20 9.96 3.17
CA ILE A 156 -14.77 11.27 2.69
C ILE A 156 -13.27 11.27 2.36
N LEU A 157 -12.41 10.75 3.27
CA LEU A 157 -10.96 10.76 3.07
C LEU A 157 -10.53 9.95 1.84
N PHE A 158 -11.20 8.84 1.57
CA PHE A 158 -10.87 7.92 0.47
C PHE A 158 -11.82 8.05 -0.73
N SER A 159 -12.56 9.14 -0.83
CA SER A 159 -13.42 9.43 -1.97
C SER A 159 -12.65 9.44 -3.29
N ARG A 160 -13.34 9.05 -4.37
CA ARG A 160 -12.88 9.33 -5.74
C ARG A 160 -12.82 10.83 -5.99
N VAL A 161 -11.78 11.26 -6.68
CA VAL A 161 -11.57 12.66 -7.05
C VAL A 161 -11.69 12.78 -8.57
N LYS A 162 -12.68 13.54 -9.06
CA LYS A 162 -12.86 13.77 -10.49
C LYS A 162 -11.65 14.48 -11.10
N THR A 163 -11.23 14.02 -12.26
CA THR A 163 -10.13 14.60 -13.02
C THR A 163 -10.50 14.70 -14.50
N GLN A 164 -9.53 14.80 -15.39
CA GLN A 164 -9.73 14.88 -16.84
C GLN A 164 -8.91 13.80 -17.55
N ALA A 165 -9.31 13.44 -18.77
CA ALA A 165 -8.60 12.47 -19.60
C ALA A 165 -7.23 13.03 -20.04
N THR A 166 -6.17 12.56 -19.39
CA THR A 166 -4.77 12.88 -19.72
C THR A 166 -3.82 11.88 -19.10
N THR A 167 -2.64 11.72 -19.68
CA THR A 167 -1.53 10.97 -19.08
C THR A 167 -0.56 11.85 -18.29
N ASP A 168 -0.81 13.16 -18.25
CA ASP A 168 0.04 14.11 -17.50
C ASP A 168 -0.24 14.02 -16.00
N VAL A 169 0.66 13.35 -15.29
CA VAL A 169 0.61 13.19 -13.83
C VAL A 169 0.52 14.54 -13.10
N LYS A 170 1.10 15.63 -13.61
CA LYS A 170 1.04 16.96 -12.97
C LYS A 170 -0.40 17.47 -12.84
N VAL A 171 -1.22 17.21 -13.85
CA VAL A 171 -2.64 17.58 -13.84
C VAL A 171 -3.39 16.83 -12.75
N HIS A 172 -3.13 15.52 -12.64
CA HIS A 172 -3.75 14.67 -11.64
C HIS A 172 -3.28 15.02 -10.22
N ALA A 173 -1.97 15.23 -10.06
CA ALA A 173 -1.39 15.63 -8.79
C ALA A 173 -1.98 16.95 -8.27
N ALA A 174 -2.13 17.96 -9.14
CA ALA A 174 -2.77 19.22 -8.75
C ALA A 174 -4.23 19.05 -8.29
N LYS A 175 -4.98 18.12 -8.90
CA LYS A 175 -6.35 17.78 -8.45
C LYS A 175 -6.35 17.10 -7.08
N MET A 176 -5.42 16.19 -6.87
CA MET A 176 -5.30 15.49 -5.59
C MET A 176 -4.80 16.41 -4.48
N GLU A 177 -3.84 17.31 -4.77
CA GLU A 177 -3.42 18.37 -3.83
C GLU A 177 -4.59 19.28 -3.46
N GLN A 178 -5.40 19.71 -4.43
CA GLN A 178 -6.59 20.54 -4.18
C GLN A 178 -7.59 19.82 -3.26
N PHE A 179 -7.80 18.53 -3.44
CA PHE A 179 -8.69 17.72 -2.60
C PHE A 179 -8.11 17.56 -1.20
N LEU A 180 -6.87 17.05 -1.09
CA LEU A 180 -6.24 16.73 0.19
C LEU A 180 -5.87 17.98 1.01
N SER A 181 -5.67 19.14 0.40
CA SER A 181 -5.41 20.40 1.13
C SER A 181 -6.59 20.90 1.99
N GLN A 182 -7.77 20.29 1.84
CA GLN A 182 -8.93 20.60 2.68
C GLN A 182 -8.87 19.91 4.05
N PHE A 183 -8.01 18.90 4.20
CA PHE A 183 -7.81 18.15 5.43
C PHE A 183 -6.67 18.76 6.25
N LYS A 184 -6.71 18.60 7.60
CA LYS A 184 -5.56 18.95 8.42
C LYS A 184 -4.86 17.68 8.89
N PHE A 185 -3.70 17.44 8.33
CA PHE A 185 -2.88 16.29 8.64
C PHE A 185 -1.97 16.54 9.84
N ASN A 186 -1.57 15.46 10.50
CA ASN A 186 -0.52 15.48 11.50
C ASN A 186 0.86 15.56 10.82
N GLU A 187 1.66 16.55 11.18
CA GLU A 187 2.99 16.77 10.59
C GLU A 187 4.00 15.67 10.94
N ASN A 188 3.81 14.97 12.05
CA ASN A 188 4.72 13.92 12.52
C ASN A 188 4.23 12.49 12.24
N ALA A 189 2.99 12.33 11.76
CA ALA A 189 2.43 11.06 11.32
C ALA A 189 1.84 11.24 9.93
N ARG A 190 2.68 11.06 8.92
CA ARG A 190 2.38 11.42 7.55
C ARG A 190 1.65 10.30 6.83
N MET A 191 0.55 10.62 6.19
CA MET A 191 -0.16 9.73 5.29
C MET A 191 0.54 9.70 3.93
N LEU A 192 1.20 8.59 3.60
CA LEU A 192 1.78 8.39 2.27
C LEU A 192 0.81 7.60 1.40
N SER A 193 0.37 8.20 0.30
CA SER A 193 -0.63 7.61 -0.59
C SER A 193 -0.07 7.38 -1.98
N VAL A 194 -0.37 6.23 -2.55
CA VAL A 194 -0.20 5.95 -3.98
C VAL A 194 -1.52 6.24 -4.67
N VAL A 195 -1.55 7.27 -5.48
CA VAL A 195 -2.75 7.68 -6.23
C VAL A 195 -2.72 7.05 -7.61
N VAL A 196 -3.86 6.48 -8.01
CA VAL A 196 -4.05 5.80 -9.29
C VAL A 196 -5.12 6.55 -10.09
N TYR A 197 -4.89 6.68 -11.39
CA TYR A 197 -5.89 7.17 -12.34
C TYR A 197 -6.73 6.00 -12.88
N ASP A 198 -8.04 6.20 -12.94
CA ASP A 198 -9.02 5.24 -13.44
C ASP A 198 -9.98 5.93 -14.41
N ASP A 199 -10.30 5.28 -15.52
CA ASP A 199 -11.19 5.77 -16.55
C ASP A 199 -12.33 4.79 -16.93
N LEU A 200 -12.56 3.74 -16.12
CA LEU A 200 -13.52 2.70 -16.42
C LEU A 200 -14.97 3.22 -16.43
N ASP A 201 -15.32 4.12 -15.52
CA ASP A 201 -16.65 4.72 -15.40
C ASP A 201 -16.59 6.25 -15.26
N GLY A 202 -15.66 6.87 -15.97
CA GLY A 202 -15.35 8.29 -15.92
C GLY A 202 -13.94 8.54 -15.39
N GLN A 203 -13.41 9.74 -15.65
CA GLN A 203 -12.06 10.08 -15.26
C GLN A 203 -11.97 10.41 -13.77
N SER A 204 -11.30 9.57 -13.00
CA SER A 204 -11.15 9.74 -11.56
C SER A 204 -9.77 9.36 -11.06
N LEU A 205 -9.46 9.87 -9.88
CA LEU A 205 -8.31 9.50 -9.08
C LEU A 205 -8.80 8.83 -7.80
N PHE A 206 -8.07 7.83 -7.34
CA PHE A 206 -8.33 7.23 -6.04
C PHE A 206 -7.03 6.82 -5.36
N ILE A 207 -7.05 6.70 -4.04
CA ILE A 207 -5.93 6.19 -3.28
C ILE A 207 -5.92 4.66 -3.38
N GLY A 208 -5.05 4.14 -4.25
CA GLY A 208 -4.89 2.71 -4.51
C GLY A 208 -4.13 1.98 -3.41
N HIS A 209 -3.18 2.69 -2.75
CA HIS A 209 -2.48 2.20 -1.57
C HIS A 209 -2.15 3.34 -0.62
N VAL A 210 -2.01 3.03 0.67
CA VAL A 210 -1.70 4.02 1.70
C VAL A 210 -1.03 3.35 2.92
N GLY A 211 -0.13 4.08 3.55
CA GLY A 211 0.47 3.73 4.84
C GLY A 211 0.87 4.97 5.62
N ILE A 212 1.33 4.78 6.85
CA ILE A 212 1.69 5.86 7.77
C ILE A 212 3.18 5.87 8.01
N LEU A 213 3.80 7.02 7.80
CA LEU A 213 5.22 7.28 8.03
C LEU A 213 5.38 8.16 9.28
N VAL A 214 6.17 7.69 10.23
CA VAL A 214 6.53 8.44 11.45
C VAL A 214 8.04 8.53 11.60
N PRO A 215 8.58 9.59 12.23
CA PRO A 215 9.96 9.60 12.69
C PRO A 215 10.19 8.44 13.69
N SER A 216 11.37 7.86 13.68
CA SER A 216 11.80 6.82 14.61
C SER A 216 13.16 7.18 15.24
N GLU A 217 13.67 6.37 16.16
CA GLU A 217 14.96 6.64 16.81
C GLU A 217 16.11 6.78 15.78
N VAL A 218 16.01 6.04 14.67
CA VAL A 218 16.95 6.15 13.55
C VAL A 218 16.17 6.18 12.24
N GLY A 219 16.09 7.35 11.61
CA GLY A 219 15.37 7.54 10.36
C GLY A 219 13.85 7.55 10.53
N PHE A 220 13.15 6.77 9.73
CA PHE A 220 11.69 6.75 9.64
C PHE A 220 11.16 5.31 9.70
N LEU A 221 9.98 5.17 10.29
CA LEU A 221 9.20 3.95 10.30
C LEU A 221 7.95 4.14 9.45
N PHE A 222 7.76 3.27 8.46
CA PHE A 222 6.57 3.20 7.64
C PHE A 222 5.78 1.95 7.99
N VAL A 223 4.48 2.09 8.27
CA VAL A 223 3.57 0.97 8.52
C VAL A 223 2.47 0.90 7.48
N GLU A 224 2.23 -0.29 6.97
CA GLU A 224 1.20 -0.55 5.96
C GLU A 224 0.52 -1.91 6.20
N LYS A 225 -0.71 -2.06 5.73
CA LYS A 225 -1.35 -3.36 5.47
C LYS A 225 -1.31 -3.54 3.95
N LEU A 226 -0.78 -4.65 3.47
CA LEU A 226 -0.52 -4.80 2.03
C LEU A 226 -1.81 -4.90 1.22
N THR A 227 -2.61 -5.92 1.48
CA THR A 227 -3.94 -6.13 0.89
C THR A 227 -4.91 -6.62 1.97
N PHE A 228 -6.11 -7.05 1.61
CA PHE A 228 -7.02 -7.71 2.56
C PHE A 228 -6.41 -9.02 3.08
N GLU A 229 -5.79 -9.80 2.20
CA GLU A 229 -5.21 -11.11 2.52
C GLU A 229 -3.79 -11.00 3.05
N GLU A 230 -2.92 -10.22 2.39
CA GLU A 230 -1.50 -10.12 2.72
C GLU A 230 -1.25 -9.35 4.02
N PRO A 231 -0.14 -9.62 4.72
CA PRO A 231 0.09 -9.16 6.11
C PRO A 231 0.32 -7.65 6.25
N TYR A 232 0.40 -7.25 7.51
CA TYR A 232 0.97 -5.98 7.93
C TYR A 232 2.47 -5.97 7.72
N GLN A 233 3.01 -4.80 7.40
CA GLN A 233 4.45 -4.56 7.38
C GLN A 233 4.79 -3.27 8.13
N ALA A 234 5.89 -3.32 8.88
CA ALA A 234 6.60 -2.18 9.41
C ALA A 234 7.97 -2.15 8.75
N ILE A 235 8.35 -1.05 8.10
CA ILE A 235 9.59 -0.92 7.35
C ILE A 235 10.35 0.29 7.88
N LYS A 236 11.63 0.11 8.21
CA LYS A 236 12.53 1.19 8.63
C LYS A 236 13.34 1.67 7.45
N PHE A 237 13.29 2.97 7.19
CA PHE A 237 14.05 3.66 6.17
C PHE A 237 15.01 4.67 6.79
N ALA A 238 16.15 4.92 6.16
CA ALA A 238 17.08 5.97 6.58
C ALA A 238 16.51 7.37 6.34
N THR A 239 15.80 7.55 5.23
CA THR A 239 15.21 8.84 4.81
C THR A 239 13.77 8.66 4.35
N LYS A 240 13.00 9.77 4.27
CA LYS A 240 11.66 9.77 3.67
C LYS A 240 11.71 9.44 2.18
N GLU A 241 12.73 9.94 1.52
CA GLU A 241 12.95 9.74 0.08
C GLU A 241 13.13 8.27 -0.26
N ASP A 242 13.74 7.48 0.63
CA ASP A 242 13.83 6.01 0.45
C ASP A 242 12.45 5.35 0.53
N CYS A 243 11.58 5.81 1.44
CA CYS A 243 10.19 5.34 1.51
C CYS A 243 9.38 5.72 0.26
N TYR A 244 9.54 6.94 -0.25
CA TYR A 244 8.88 7.36 -1.49
C TYR A 244 9.32 6.51 -2.69
N LYS A 245 10.61 6.24 -2.81
CA LYS A 245 11.15 5.35 -3.86
C LYS A 245 10.64 3.93 -3.73
N TYR A 246 10.55 3.41 -2.50
CA TYR A 246 9.94 2.11 -2.22
C TYR A 246 8.51 2.05 -2.78
N LEU A 247 7.66 3.01 -2.42
CA LEU A 247 6.28 3.05 -2.89
C LEU A 247 6.19 3.23 -4.41
N SER A 248 6.98 4.14 -4.98
CA SER A 248 7.00 4.37 -6.43
C SER A 248 7.41 3.11 -7.20
N THR A 249 8.46 2.41 -6.76
CA THR A 249 8.93 1.18 -7.41
C THR A 249 7.92 0.04 -7.25
N LYS A 250 7.34 -0.11 -6.05
CA LYS A 250 6.39 -1.20 -5.76
C LYS A 250 5.13 -1.10 -6.61
N TYR A 251 4.66 0.12 -6.87
CA TYR A 251 3.39 0.38 -7.55
C TYR A 251 3.55 0.95 -8.97
N GLU A 252 4.76 0.96 -9.55
CA GLU A 252 5.03 1.49 -10.90
C GLU A 252 4.14 0.92 -12.00
N ASN A 253 3.74 -0.33 -11.85
CA ASN A 253 2.92 -1.07 -12.83
C ASN A 253 1.41 -1.04 -12.50
N TYR A 254 0.97 -0.21 -11.53
CA TYR A 254 -0.46 -0.02 -11.22
C TYR A 254 -1.09 0.98 -12.19
N THR A 255 -0.92 0.71 -13.47
CA THR A 255 -1.42 1.50 -14.57
C THR A 255 -1.73 0.60 -15.77
N GLY A 256 -2.47 1.10 -16.76
CA GLY A 256 -2.76 0.44 -18.02
C GLY A 256 -2.19 1.20 -19.20
N GLU A 257 -2.25 0.61 -20.38
CA GLU A 257 -1.86 1.29 -21.62
C GLU A 257 -2.71 2.55 -21.85
N GLY A 258 -2.04 3.68 -22.06
CA GLY A 258 -2.69 4.98 -22.25
C GLY A 258 -3.19 5.66 -20.97
N LEU A 259 -2.99 5.08 -19.80
CA LEU A 259 -3.33 5.70 -18.52
C LEU A 259 -2.12 6.45 -17.93
N ALA A 260 -2.39 7.40 -17.04
CA ALA A 260 -1.35 8.08 -16.28
C ALA A 260 -0.68 7.12 -15.30
N ASN A 261 0.62 7.29 -15.09
CA ASN A 261 1.34 6.54 -14.08
C ASN A 261 0.86 6.89 -12.66
N PRO A 262 0.91 5.92 -11.72
CA PRO A 262 0.69 6.20 -10.31
C PRO A 262 1.68 7.23 -9.78
N PHE A 263 1.27 8.00 -8.79
CA PHE A 263 2.12 9.00 -8.15
C PHE A 263 1.93 9.01 -6.63
N ILE A 264 2.91 9.57 -5.93
CA ILE A 264 2.94 9.55 -4.47
C ILE A 264 2.49 10.91 -3.93
N MET A 265 1.60 10.87 -2.94
CA MET A 265 1.28 12.02 -2.10
C MET A 265 1.87 11.81 -0.71
N ASP A 266 2.45 12.86 -0.14
CA ASP A 266 2.86 12.95 1.25
C ASP A 266 1.93 13.95 1.95
N ASN A 267 0.95 13.44 2.70
CA ASN A 267 -0.22 14.19 3.13
C ASN A 267 -0.92 14.83 1.90
N ASP A 268 -0.97 16.16 1.86
CA ASP A 268 -1.58 16.95 0.77
C ASP A 268 -0.58 17.41 -0.31
N LYS A 269 0.65 16.92 -0.32
CA LYS A 269 1.70 17.36 -1.24
C LYS A 269 2.13 16.26 -2.19
N TRP A 270 2.21 16.59 -3.47
CA TRP A 270 2.77 15.70 -4.49
C TRP A 270 4.28 15.54 -4.30
N VAL A 271 4.73 14.29 -4.26
CA VAL A 271 6.16 13.94 -4.22
C VAL A 271 6.68 13.81 -5.65
N GLN A 272 7.62 14.67 -6.01
CA GLN A 272 8.31 14.62 -7.30
C GLN A 272 9.62 13.84 -7.12
N LEU A 273 9.72 12.64 -7.73
CA LEU A 273 10.86 11.74 -7.70
C LEU A 273 11.70 11.86 -8.98
#